data_c9d48214164b3b60d59e9e980dc7641f
#
_entry.id   c9d48214164b3b60d59e9e980dc7641f
#
_cell.length_a   1.000
_cell.length_b   1.000
_cell.length_c   1.000
_cell.angle_alpha   90.00
_cell.angle_beta   90.00
_cell.angle_gamma   90.00
#
_symmetry.space_group_name_H-M   'P 1'
#
loop_
_entity.id
_entity.type
_entity.pdbx_description
1 polymer ?
#
loop_
_entity_poly.entity_id
_entity_poly.type
_entity_poly.pdbx_seq_one_letter_code
_entity_poly.pdbx_strand_id
1 'polypeptide(L)'
;MQEQLKEKVLNELKVDKLNQFVNDLKTKPEVVKAVNGPWHSRVKWQGGLKARAYMRNHVANFDEPEGLGATDTAASAHEHVLSAVGACMLTGLVFQATRRGIKIHNAEIALEGAFGDIKNWAGLSDESTPGYPEIKAKIYVKADADKATLEHLWNEAWKRSVVAQTVTRGARIVPEFEIV
;
A
#
# COMPACT_ATOMS: atom_id res chain seq x y z
N MET A 1 44.71 10.35 3.65
CA MET A 1 43.70 10.67 2.66
C MET A 1 42.65 9.59 2.81
N GLN A 2 41.56 9.86 3.55
CA GLN A 2 40.46 8.91 3.75
C GLN A 2 39.66 8.84 2.44
N GLU A 3 39.73 7.71 1.75
CA GLU A 3 38.87 7.38 0.64
C GLU A 3 37.43 7.28 1.20
N GLN A 4 36.60 8.28 0.93
CA GLN A 4 35.17 8.20 1.25
C GLN A 4 34.61 7.03 0.45
N LEU A 5 34.34 5.91 1.12
CA LEU A 5 33.60 4.80 0.55
C LEU A 5 32.30 5.34 -0.02
N LYS A 6 32.18 5.40 -1.34
CA LYS A 6 30.97 5.82 -2.04
C LYS A 6 29.82 4.91 -1.59
N GLU A 7 28.82 5.50 -0.93
CA GLU A 7 27.62 4.79 -0.48
C GLU A 7 26.99 4.04 -1.66
N LYS A 8 26.81 2.73 -1.53
CA LYS A 8 26.24 1.90 -2.60
C LYS A 8 24.74 2.19 -2.74
N VAL A 9 24.34 2.75 -3.88
CA VAL A 9 22.94 3.04 -4.21
C VAL A 9 22.47 2.09 -5.31
N LEU A 10 21.30 1.44 -5.12
CA LEU A 10 20.64 0.60 -6.12
C LEU A 10 19.13 0.86 -6.03
N ASN A 11 18.46 1.01 -7.17
CA ASN A 11 17.03 1.35 -7.24
C ASN A 11 16.69 2.59 -6.37
N GLU A 12 17.57 3.59 -6.37
CA GLU A 12 17.52 4.81 -5.54
C GLU A 12 17.54 4.57 -4.02
N LEU A 13 17.81 3.35 -3.59
CA LEU A 13 17.93 2.98 -2.17
C LEU A 13 19.40 2.84 -1.75
N LYS A 14 19.72 3.33 -0.57
CA LYS A 14 21.01 3.15 0.10
C LYS A 14 21.11 1.72 0.63
N VAL A 15 21.85 0.86 -0.07
CA VAL A 15 21.92 -0.58 0.19
C VAL A 15 22.40 -0.87 1.62
N ASP A 16 23.37 -0.12 2.11
CA ASP A 16 23.93 -0.34 3.46
C ASP A 16 22.89 -0.02 4.55
N LYS A 17 22.11 1.07 4.39
CA LYS A 17 21.01 1.39 5.31
C LYS A 17 19.91 0.34 5.31
N LEU A 18 19.58 -0.16 4.12
CA LEU A 18 18.59 -1.23 3.97
C LEU A 18 19.05 -2.53 4.65
N ASN A 19 20.32 -2.91 4.48
CA ASN A 19 20.90 -4.08 5.14
C ASN A 19 20.99 -3.88 6.66
N GLN A 20 21.36 -2.68 7.12
CA GLN A 20 21.34 -2.32 8.53
C GLN A 20 19.95 -2.47 9.14
N PHE A 21 18.90 -1.94 8.47
CA PHE A 21 17.52 -2.08 8.92
C PHE A 21 17.11 -3.55 9.07
N VAL A 22 17.46 -4.40 8.09
CA VAL A 22 17.17 -5.85 8.17
C VAL A 22 17.92 -6.53 9.31
N ASN A 23 19.16 -6.12 9.56
CA ASN A 23 19.92 -6.62 10.70
C ASN A 23 19.30 -6.17 12.03
N ASP A 24 18.88 -4.92 12.12
CA ASP A 24 18.22 -4.37 13.30
C ASP A 24 16.90 -5.09 13.60
N LEU A 25 16.11 -5.45 12.59
CA LEU A 25 14.93 -6.29 12.77
C LEU A 25 15.23 -7.69 13.32
N LYS A 26 16.43 -8.23 13.07
CA LYS A 26 16.85 -9.54 13.60
C LYS A 26 17.36 -9.48 15.03
N THR A 27 18.00 -8.36 15.39
CA THR A 27 18.81 -8.27 16.61
C THR A 27 18.26 -7.32 17.68
N LYS A 28 17.28 -6.45 17.31
CA LYS A 28 16.76 -5.38 18.17
C LYS A 28 15.23 -5.46 18.31
N PRO A 29 14.71 -6.11 19.36
CA PRO A 29 13.26 -6.23 19.59
C PRO A 29 12.53 -4.87 19.65
N GLU A 30 13.19 -3.83 20.16
CA GLU A 30 12.66 -2.46 20.21
C GLU A 30 12.40 -1.87 18.82
N VAL A 31 13.24 -2.20 17.82
CA VAL A 31 13.03 -1.79 16.42
C VAL A 31 11.81 -2.50 15.85
N VAL A 32 11.67 -3.80 16.09
CA VAL A 32 10.50 -4.57 15.67
C VAL A 32 9.22 -3.97 16.27
N LYS A 33 9.21 -3.66 17.57
CA LYS A 33 8.08 -3.04 18.25
C LYS A 33 7.74 -1.68 17.67
N ALA A 34 8.71 -0.83 17.40
CA ALA A 34 8.51 0.49 16.83
C ALA A 34 7.94 0.43 15.41
N VAL A 35 8.42 -0.50 14.58
CA VAL A 35 7.94 -0.68 13.19
C VAL A 35 6.53 -1.28 13.14
N ASN A 36 6.20 -2.17 14.07
CA ASN A 36 4.86 -2.76 14.16
C ASN A 36 3.76 -1.73 14.52
N GLY A 37 4.11 -0.61 15.10
CA GLY A 37 3.18 0.46 15.39
C GLY A 37 2.79 0.58 16.87
N PRO A 38 1.68 1.26 17.19
CA PRO A 38 0.52 1.54 16.32
C PRO A 38 0.74 2.63 15.27
N TRP A 39 0.11 2.45 14.11
CA TRP A 39 0.05 3.44 13.03
C TRP A 39 -1.29 4.17 13.09
N HIS A 40 -1.30 5.49 12.82
CA HIS A 40 -2.48 6.34 12.99
C HIS A 40 -2.82 7.09 11.70
N SER A 41 -4.12 7.22 11.45
CA SER A 41 -4.69 8.16 10.50
C SER A 41 -5.87 8.87 11.14
N ARG A 42 -6.03 10.16 10.89
CA ARG A 42 -7.19 10.94 11.30
C ARG A 42 -7.87 11.50 10.06
N VAL A 43 -9.12 11.12 9.83
CA VAL A 43 -9.89 11.56 8.67
C VAL A 43 -10.93 12.58 9.12
N LYS A 44 -10.98 13.72 8.40
CA LYS A 44 -11.92 14.80 8.65
C LYS A 44 -12.78 15.06 7.42
N TRP A 45 -14.07 15.24 7.64
CA TRP A 45 -15.00 15.72 6.63
C TRP A 45 -14.65 17.15 6.18
N GLN A 46 -14.80 17.44 4.88
CA GLN A 46 -14.44 18.72 4.25
C GLN A 46 -15.64 19.37 3.49
N GLY A 47 -16.85 18.91 3.75
CA GLY A 47 -18.06 19.32 3.04
C GLY A 47 -18.40 18.41 1.86
N GLY A 48 -19.69 18.25 1.53
CA GLY A 48 -20.15 17.32 0.50
C GLY A 48 -19.68 15.88 0.79
N LEU A 49 -19.15 15.18 -0.21
CA LEU A 49 -18.56 13.86 -0.07
C LEU A 49 -17.02 13.88 0.09
N LYS A 50 -16.46 15.07 0.38
CA LYS A 50 -15.01 15.24 0.55
C LYS A 50 -14.53 14.86 1.92
N ALA A 51 -13.37 14.19 1.98
CA ALA A 51 -12.66 13.92 3.21
C ALA A 51 -11.15 14.21 3.04
N ARG A 52 -10.48 14.46 4.17
CA ARG A 52 -9.03 14.63 4.22
C ARG A 52 -8.44 13.80 5.33
N ALA A 53 -7.50 12.93 4.99
CA ALA A 53 -6.76 12.12 5.93
C ALA A 53 -5.40 12.75 6.25
N TYR A 54 -5.03 12.66 7.52
CA TYR A 54 -3.76 13.12 8.08
C TYR A 54 -3.01 11.91 8.63
N MET A 55 -1.81 11.65 8.11
CA MET A 55 -0.97 10.52 8.45
C MET A 55 0.45 11.02 8.68
N ARG A 56 0.91 11.07 9.93
CA ARG A 56 2.18 11.72 10.31
C ARG A 56 2.20 13.19 9.83
N ASN A 57 3.11 13.54 8.92
CA ASN A 57 3.23 14.86 8.27
C ASN A 57 2.73 14.85 6.81
N HIS A 58 1.93 13.85 6.42
CA HIS A 58 1.37 13.70 5.08
C HIS A 58 -0.14 13.82 5.10
N VAL A 59 -0.71 14.21 3.95
CA VAL A 59 -2.15 14.30 3.75
C VAL A 59 -2.56 13.54 2.49
N ALA A 60 -3.79 12.98 2.52
CA ALA A 60 -4.49 12.49 1.35
C ALA A 60 -5.88 13.14 1.28
N ASN A 61 -6.32 13.50 0.09
CA ASN A 61 -7.66 14.02 -0.15
C ASN A 61 -8.49 12.93 -0.82
N PHE A 62 -9.80 12.95 -0.53
CA PHE A 62 -10.81 12.05 -1.06
C PHE A 62 -12.00 12.86 -1.54
N ASP A 63 -12.57 12.49 -2.65
CA ASP A 63 -13.83 12.98 -3.19
C ASP A 63 -14.55 11.83 -3.91
N GLU A 64 -15.73 12.07 -4.42
CA GLU A 64 -16.49 11.10 -5.19
C GLU A 64 -16.81 11.67 -6.57
N PRO A 65 -17.16 10.80 -7.56
CA PRO A 65 -17.52 11.23 -8.91
C PRO A 65 -18.74 12.16 -8.95
N GLU A 66 -18.79 13.04 -9.93
CA GLU A 66 -19.89 14.01 -10.14
C GLU A 66 -21.27 13.33 -10.23
N GLY A 67 -21.34 12.10 -10.74
CA GLY A 67 -22.57 11.31 -10.80
C GLY A 67 -23.23 11.03 -9.44
N LEU A 68 -22.48 11.17 -8.34
CA LEU A 68 -22.99 11.08 -6.96
C LEU A 68 -23.34 12.46 -6.36
N GLY A 69 -23.28 13.54 -7.15
CA GLY A 69 -23.45 14.90 -6.68
C GLY A 69 -22.21 15.49 -5.99
N ALA A 70 -21.06 14.86 -6.15
CA ALA A 70 -19.76 15.32 -5.66
C ALA A 70 -19.04 16.22 -6.71
N THR A 71 -17.74 16.46 -6.57
CA THR A 71 -17.01 17.40 -7.43
C THR A 71 -15.80 16.81 -8.13
N ASP A 72 -15.50 15.52 -7.91
CA ASP A 72 -14.43 14.75 -8.56
C ASP A 72 -13.04 15.44 -8.50
N THR A 73 -12.74 16.04 -7.34
CA THR A 73 -11.47 16.78 -7.13
C THR A 73 -10.33 15.92 -6.60
N ALA A 74 -10.62 14.67 -6.24
CA ALA A 74 -9.65 13.67 -5.77
C ALA A 74 -10.18 12.26 -5.99
N ALA A 75 -9.29 11.27 -5.98
CA ALA A 75 -9.68 9.87 -6.04
C ALA A 75 -10.54 9.46 -4.83
N SER A 76 -11.48 8.56 -5.05
CA SER A 76 -12.37 8.04 -4.01
C SER A 76 -11.64 7.11 -3.02
N ALA A 77 -12.26 6.85 -1.88
CA ALA A 77 -11.66 5.99 -0.85
C ALA A 77 -11.41 4.56 -1.35
N HIS A 78 -12.29 4.00 -2.17
CA HIS A 78 -12.15 2.66 -2.72
C HIS A 78 -11.03 2.56 -3.77
N GLU A 79 -10.77 3.62 -4.55
CA GLU A 79 -9.61 3.71 -5.45
C GLU A 79 -8.30 3.80 -4.67
N HIS A 80 -8.30 4.51 -3.53
CA HIS A 80 -7.16 4.52 -2.61
C HIS A 80 -6.87 3.13 -2.03
N VAL A 81 -7.86 2.28 -1.79
CA VAL A 81 -7.64 0.88 -1.39
C VAL A 81 -6.86 0.13 -2.45
N LEU A 82 -7.27 0.22 -3.74
CA LEU A 82 -6.54 -0.40 -4.85
C LEU A 82 -5.11 0.14 -4.93
N SER A 83 -4.96 1.47 -4.90
CA SER A 83 -3.65 2.13 -4.96
C SER A 83 -2.73 1.73 -3.80
N ALA A 84 -3.27 1.62 -2.58
CA ALA A 84 -2.52 1.21 -1.40
C ALA A 84 -2.04 -0.25 -1.49
N VAL A 85 -2.88 -1.16 -2.02
CA VAL A 85 -2.50 -2.55 -2.29
C VAL A 85 -1.32 -2.59 -3.26
N GLY A 86 -1.43 -1.90 -4.40
CA GLY A 86 -0.38 -1.85 -5.42
C GLY A 86 0.92 -1.24 -4.91
N ALA A 87 0.83 -0.07 -4.25
CA ALA A 87 2.00 0.62 -3.71
C ALA A 87 2.76 -0.23 -2.68
N CYS A 88 2.05 -0.93 -1.78
CA CYS A 88 2.68 -1.77 -0.78
C CYS A 88 3.35 -3.01 -1.41
N MET A 89 2.73 -3.62 -2.43
CA MET A 89 3.32 -4.73 -3.17
C MET A 89 4.55 -4.28 -3.97
N LEU A 90 4.48 -3.11 -4.64
CA LEU A 90 5.61 -2.53 -5.38
C LEU A 90 6.79 -2.22 -4.46
N THR A 91 6.54 -1.61 -3.30
CA THR A 91 7.56 -1.36 -2.28
C THR A 91 8.24 -2.66 -1.84
N GLY A 92 7.48 -3.72 -1.60
CA GLY A 92 8.00 -5.04 -1.24
C GLY A 92 8.88 -5.65 -2.32
N LEU A 93 8.46 -5.55 -3.59
CA LEU A 93 9.23 -6.03 -4.76
C LEU A 93 10.56 -5.28 -4.88
N VAL A 94 10.55 -3.94 -4.84
CA VAL A 94 11.75 -3.10 -4.94
C VAL A 94 12.71 -3.38 -3.78
N PHE A 95 12.17 -3.51 -2.55
CA PHE A 95 12.96 -3.85 -1.37
C PHE A 95 13.69 -5.19 -1.54
N GLN A 96 12.99 -6.25 -1.96
CA GLN A 96 13.57 -7.57 -2.14
C GLN A 96 14.54 -7.65 -3.32
N ALA A 97 14.24 -6.99 -4.42
CA ALA A 97 15.14 -6.88 -5.58
C ALA A 97 16.45 -6.18 -5.21
N THR A 98 16.36 -5.04 -4.51
CA THR A 98 17.53 -4.26 -4.08
C THR A 98 18.43 -5.07 -3.16
N ARG A 99 17.88 -5.83 -2.21
CA ARG A 99 18.64 -6.70 -1.32
C ARG A 99 19.38 -7.83 -2.05
N ARG A 100 18.85 -8.27 -3.19
CA ARG A 100 19.46 -9.30 -4.04
C ARG A 100 20.39 -8.70 -5.09
N GLY A 101 20.61 -7.39 -5.09
CA GLY A 101 21.46 -6.71 -6.06
C GLY A 101 20.85 -6.61 -7.45
N ILE A 102 19.55 -6.81 -7.60
CA ILE A 102 18.84 -6.76 -8.88
C ILE A 102 18.44 -5.32 -9.19
N LYS A 103 18.90 -4.81 -10.34
CA LYS A 103 18.51 -3.50 -10.87
C LYS A 103 17.13 -3.61 -11.51
N ILE A 104 16.21 -2.75 -11.07
CA ILE A 104 14.91 -2.54 -11.69
C ILE A 104 15.02 -1.34 -12.64
N HIS A 105 14.57 -1.50 -13.88
CA HIS A 105 14.50 -0.44 -14.88
C HIS A 105 13.12 0.17 -14.97
N ASN A 106 12.08 -0.65 -14.79
CA ASN A 106 10.70 -0.22 -14.69
C ASN A 106 9.88 -1.25 -13.91
N ALA A 107 8.90 -0.78 -13.14
CA ALA A 107 7.91 -1.63 -12.50
C ALA A 107 6.59 -0.87 -12.35
N GLU A 108 5.51 -1.52 -12.75
CA GLU A 108 4.14 -1.01 -12.68
C GLU A 108 3.21 -2.13 -12.22
N ILE A 109 2.23 -1.82 -11.40
CA ILE A 109 1.18 -2.75 -11.00
C ILE A 109 -0.17 -2.15 -11.38
N ALA A 110 -0.88 -2.80 -12.29
CA ALA A 110 -2.27 -2.50 -12.60
C ALA A 110 -3.18 -3.30 -11.65
N LEU A 111 -4.16 -2.63 -11.07
CA LEU A 111 -5.16 -3.22 -10.19
C LEU A 111 -6.56 -2.95 -10.72
N GLU A 112 -7.43 -3.96 -10.60
CA GLU A 112 -8.84 -3.91 -10.99
C GLU A 112 -9.68 -4.55 -9.89
N GLY A 113 -10.77 -3.87 -9.50
CA GLY A 113 -11.77 -4.39 -8.58
C GLY A 113 -13.15 -3.85 -8.96
N ALA A 114 -14.18 -4.68 -8.82
CA ALA A 114 -15.57 -4.28 -9.00
C ALA A 114 -16.31 -4.42 -7.67
N PHE A 115 -17.29 -3.54 -7.42
CA PHE A 115 -18.14 -3.65 -6.24
C PHE A 115 -18.95 -4.95 -6.25
N GLY A 116 -19.17 -5.51 -5.06
CA GLY A 116 -20.08 -6.63 -4.89
C GLY A 116 -21.54 -6.19 -5.07
N ASP A 117 -21.97 -5.20 -4.29
CA ASP A 117 -23.33 -4.64 -4.39
C ASP A 117 -23.36 -3.15 -4.04
N ILE A 118 -23.43 -2.31 -5.05
CA ILE A 118 -23.55 -0.84 -4.87
C ILE A 118 -24.90 -0.44 -4.27
N LYS A 119 -25.97 -1.27 -4.42
CA LYS A 119 -27.26 -1.00 -3.79
C LYS A 119 -27.17 -1.14 -2.28
N ASN A 120 -26.38 -2.10 -1.77
CA ASN A 120 -26.11 -2.23 -0.35
C ASN A 120 -25.44 -0.97 0.21
N TRP A 121 -24.43 -0.42 -0.48
CA TRP A 121 -23.79 0.84 -0.10
C TRP A 121 -24.80 1.99 -0.03
N ALA A 122 -25.76 2.03 -0.94
CA ALA A 122 -26.82 3.06 -0.97
C ALA A 122 -27.98 2.80 0.05
N GLY A 123 -27.91 1.73 0.83
CA GLY A 123 -28.97 1.34 1.77
C GLY A 123 -30.24 0.81 1.12
N LEU A 124 -30.15 0.30 -0.11
CA LEU A 124 -31.28 -0.23 -0.90
C LEU A 124 -31.34 -1.76 -0.91
N SER A 125 -30.35 -2.45 -0.35
CA SER A 125 -30.26 -3.91 -0.28
C SER A 125 -29.41 -4.33 0.92
N ASP A 126 -29.76 -5.46 1.54
CA ASP A 126 -28.98 -6.13 2.57
C ASP A 126 -28.56 -7.56 2.12
N GLU A 127 -28.73 -7.89 0.84
CA GLU A 127 -28.51 -9.25 0.33
C GLU A 127 -27.05 -9.64 0.20
N SER A 128 -26.16 -8.65 0.00
CA SER A 128 -24.72 -8.87 -0.14
C SER A 128 -23.90 -7.70 0.42
N THR A 129 -22.56 -7.75 0.32
CA THR A 129 -21.67 -6.68 0.81
C THR A 129 -21.24 -5.75 -0.31
N PRO A 130 -21.02 -4.44 -0.06
CA PRO A 130 -20.63 -3.48 -1.08
C PRO A 130 -19.15 -3.59 -1.49
N GLY A 131 -18.30 -4.23 -0.66
CA GLY A 131 -16.84 -4.30 -0.88
C GLY A 131 -16.44 -5.06 -2.14
N TYR A 132 -15.17 -4.98 -2.50
CA TYR A 132 -14.60 -5.76 -3.59
C TYR A 132 -14.55 -7.24 -3.22
N PRO A 133 -15.27 -8.15 -3.91
CA PRO A 133 -15.14 -9.59 -3.69
C PRO A 133 -13.81 -10.13 -4.21
N GLU A 134 -13.23 -9.48 -5.22
CA GLU A 134 -11.94 -9.83 -5.82
C GLU A 134 -11.20 -8.55 -6.24
N ILE A 135 -9.89 -8.56 -6.06
CA ILE A 135 -8.98 -7.55 -6.63
C ILE A 135 -7.96 -8.29 -7.50
N LYS A 136 -7.97 -8.00 -8.80
CA LYS A 136 -6.97 -8.49 -9.73
C LYS A 136 -5.75 -7.57 -9.70
N ALA A 137 -4.55 -8.15 -9.65
CA ALA A 137 -3.30 -7.41 -9.67
C ALA A 137 -2.36 -7.99 -10.74
N LYS A 138 -1.92 -7.16 -11.66
CA LYS A 138 -0.99 -7.54 -12.74
C LYS A 138 0.24 -6.66 -12.69
N ILE A 139 1.44 -7.30 -12.63
CA ILE A 139 2.71 -6.60 -12.66
C ILE A 139 3.29 -6.57 -14.07
N TYR A 140 3.86 -5.42 -14.42
CA TYR A 140 4.73 -5.21 -15.56
C TYR A 140 6.10 -4.79 -15.02
N VAL A 141 7.14 -5.62 -15.25
CA VAL A 141 8.47 -5.38 -14.68
C VAL A 141 9.56 -5.59 -15.72
N LYS A 142 10.54 -4.69 -15.72
CA LYS A 142 11.80 -4.81 -16.48
C LYS A 142 12.95 -4.66 -15.48
N ALA A 143 13.78 -5.70 -15.35
CA ALA A 143 14.88 -5.73 -14.39
C ALA A 143 16.02 -6.66 -14.90
N ASP A 144 17.20 -6.57 -14.27
CA ASP A 144 18.37 -7.39 -14.59
C ASP A 144 18.29 -8.75 -13.86
N ALA A 145 17.26 -9.52 -14.20
CA ALA A 145 17.04 -10.87 -13.67
C ALA A 145 16.23 -11.72 -14.66
N ASP A 146 16.35 -13.03 -14.54
CA ASP A 146 15.55 -13.96 -15.33
C ASP A 146 14.07 -14.00 -14.88
N LYS A 147 13.23 -14.61 -15.72
CA LYS A 147 11.79 -14.72 -15.48
C LYS A 147 11.47 -15.42 -14.16
N ALA A 148 12.14 -16.52 -13.83
CA ALA A 148 11.88 -17.30 -12.64
C ALA A 148 12.19 -16.49 -11.38
N THR A 149 13.27 -15.74 -11.36
CA THR A 149 13.65 -14.82 -10.29
C THR A 149 12.58 -13.72 -10.11
N LEU A 150 12.10 -13.13 -11.22
CA LEU A 150 11.07 -12.08 -11.16
C LEU A 150 9.71 -12.62 -10.68
N GLU A 151 9.31 -13.82 -11.11
CA GLU A 151 8.11 -14.49 -10.61
C GLU A 151 8.20 -14.81 -9.11
N HIS A 152 9.38 -15.22 -8.63
CA HIS A 152 9.61 -15.44 -7.22
C HIS A 152 9.50 -14.12 -6.43
N LEU A 153 10.11 -13.03 -6.91
CA LEU A 153 10.00 -11.70 -6.29
C LEU A 153 8.56 -11.20 -6.23
N TRP A 154 7.79 -11.40 -7.30
CA TRP A 154 6.37 -11.06 -7.34
C TRP A 154 5.57 -11.83 -6.28
N ASN A 155 5.78 -13.14 -6.18
CA ASN A 155 5.13 -13.97 -5.18
C ASN A 155 5.50 -13.57 -3.75
N GLU A 156 6.74 -13.18 -3.49
CA GLU A 156 7.14 -12.66 -2.19
C GLU A 156 6.52 -11.29 -1.91
N ALA A 157 6.46 -10.39 -2.89
CA ALA A 157 5.89 -9.06 -2.75
C ALA A 157 4.43 -9.12 -2.31
N TRP A 158 3.62 -9.94 -2.98
CA TRP A 158 2.22 -10.10 -2.61
C TRP A 158 2.02 -10.81 -1.25
N LYS A 159 2.73 -11.92 -1.00
CA LYS A 159 2.61 -12.68 0.25
C LYS A 159 3.07 -11.91 1.49
N ARG A 160 3.98 -10.94 1.33
CA ARG A 160 4.58 -10.16 2.43
C ARG A 160 4.06 -8.72 2.47
N SER A 161 3.18 -8.32 1.57
CA SER A 161 2.56 -6.99 1.58
C SER A 161 1.62 -6.86 2.77
N VAL A 162 1.90 -5.93 3.67
CA VAL A 162 1.03 -5.64 4.83
C VAL A 162 -0.38 -5.30 4.36
N VAL A 163 -0.52 -4.43 3.37
CA VAL A 163 -1.84 -3.99 2.88
C VAL A 163 -2.56 -5.12 2.15
N ALA A 164 -1.90 -5.85 1.24
CA ALA A 164 -2.53 -6.97 0.55
C ALA A 164 -2.98 -8.06 1.53
N GLN A 165 -2.17 -8.38 2.56
CA GLN A 165 -2.55 -9.35 3.59
C GLN A 165 -3.69 -8.84 4.49
N THR A 166 -3.74 -7.52 4.78
CA THR A 166 -4.84 -6.91 5.52
C THR A 166 -6.16 -7.04 4.76
N VAL A 167 -6.15 -6.74 3.45
CA VAL A 167 -7.35 -6.86 2.59
C VAL A 167 -7.78 -8.32 2.44
N THR A 168 -6.83 -9.22 2.12
CA THR A 168 -7.13 -10.64 1.85
C THR A 168 -7.66 -11.39 3.07
N ARG A 169 -7.15 -11.06 4.27
CA ARG A 169 -7.53 -11.75 5.51
C ARG A 169 -8.68 -11.07 6.26
N GLY A 170 -9.01 -9.83 5.89
CA GLY A 170 -10.01 -9.03 6.57
C GLY A 170 -9.57 -8.61 7.99
N ALA A 171 -9.11 -7.37 8.16
CA ALA A 171 -8.87 -6.84 9.49
C ALA A 171 -10.21 -6.51 10.15
N ARG A 172 -10.36 -6.90 11.43
CA ARG A 172 -11.56 -6.54 12.21
C ARG A 172 -11.55 -5.03 12.51
N ILE A 173 -12.58 -4.32 12.08
CA ILE A 173 -12.83 -2.93 12.48
C ILE A 173 -13.63 -2.96 13.82
N VAL A 174 -13.19 -2.17 14.79
CA VAL A 174 -13.87 -2.00 16.09
C VAL A 174 -14.39 -0.56 16.13
N PRO A 175 -15.68 -0.32 15.82
CA PRO A 175 -16.23 1.02 15.83
C PRO A 175 -16.51 1.51 17.25
N GLU A 176 -16.17 2.78 17.51
CA GLU A 176 -16.53 3.53 18.71
C GLU A 176 -17.24 4.82 18.30
N PHE A 177 -18.14 5.34 19.13
CA PHE A 177 -18.94 6.53 18.81
C PHE A 177 -18.91 7.53 19.96
N GLU A 178 -18.60 8.79 19.67
CA GLU A 178 -18.58 9.91 20.60
C GLU A 178 -19.25 11.13 19.96
N ILE A 179 -20.14 11.79 20.70
CA ILE A 179 -20.76 13.07 20.33
C ILE A 179 -19.94 14.20 20.96
N VAL A 180 -19.49 15.18 20.15
CA VAL A 180 -18.70 16.34 20.58
C VAL A 180 -19.42 17.65 20.32
#